data_1679a399355490705678425575ef0ece
#
_entry.id   1679a399355490705678425575ef0ece
#
_cell.length_a   1.000
_cell.length_b   1.000
_cell.length_c   1.000
_cell.angle_alpha   90.00
_cell.angle_beta   90.00
_cell.angle_gamma   90.00
#
_symmetry.space_group_name_H-M   'P 1'
#
loop_
_entity.id
_entity.type
_entity.pdbx_description
1 polymer ?
#
loop_
_entity_poly.entity_id
_entity_poly.type
_entity_poly.pdbx_seq_one_letter_code
_entity_poly.pdbx_strand_id
1 'polypeptide(L)' 'MGIEVGGLLGLIILIADVWAIINVLGSAASTGSKVVWIVVILLLPILGLILWLFLGPRKVA' A
#
# COMPACT_ATOMS: atom_id res chain seq x y z
N MET A 1 0.46 20.31 17.17
CA MET A 1 0.02 20.61 15.84
C MET A 1 0.29 19.45 14.94
N GLY A 2 1.53 19.17 14.62
CA GLY A 2 1.82 18.06 13.74
C GLY A 2 1.26 16.73 14.21
N ILE A 3 1.09 16.54 15.48
CA ILE A 3 0.56 15.30 16.02
C ILE A 3 -0.92 15.14 15.66
N GLU A 4 -1.69 16.21 15.73
CA GLU A 4 -3.12 16.12 15.45
C GLU A 4 -3.40 15.90 13.96
N VAL A 5 -2.68 16.61 13.10
CA VAL A 5 -2.89 16.52 11.64
C VAL A 5 -1.92 15.54 11.01
N GLY A 6 -0.61 15.74 11.24
CA GLY A 6 0.41 14.88 10.65
C GLY A 6 0.35 13.45 11.17
N GLY A 7 0.12 13.29 12.48
CA GLY A 7 -0.02 11.97 13.08
C GLY A 7 -1.25 11.24 12.58
N LEU A 8 -2.36 11.95 12.44
CA LEU A 8 -3.60 11.37 11.92
C LEU A 8 -3.44 10.97 10.46
N LEU A 9 -2.85 11.84 9.64
CA LEU A 9 -2.60 11.52 8.24
C LEU A 9 -1.63 10.33 8.12
N GLY A 10 -0.58 10.32 8.93
CA GLY A 10 0.35 9.22 8.94
C GLY A 10 -0.31 7.90 9.29
N LEU A 11 -1.21 7.92 10.26
CA LEU A 11 -1.95 6.73 10.66
C LEU A 11 -2.88 6.27 9.55
N ILE A 12 -3.57 7.19 8.88
CA ILE A 12 -4.44 6.85 7.76
C ILE A 12 -3.64 6.24 6.62
N ILE A 13 -2.49 6.81 6.30
CA ILE A 13 -1.61 6.29 5.26
C ILE A 13 -1.12 4.89 5.64
N LEU A 14 -0.74 4.69 6.89
CA LEU A 14 -0.28 3.39 7.38
C LEU A 14 -1.38 2.35 7.24
N ILE A 15 -2.61 2.68 7.63
CA ILE A 15 -3.74 1.77 7.51
C ILE A 15 -3.99 1.44 6.04
N ALA A 16 -3.94 2.45 5.18
CA ALA A 16 -4.12 2.24 3.73
C ALA A 16 -3.01 1.36 3.16
N ASP A 17 -1.77 1.55 3.61
CA ASP A 17 -0.64 0.72 3.16
C ASP A 17 -0.82 -0.73 3.59
N VAL A 18 -1.26 -0.97 4.83
CA VAL A 18 -1.52 -2.32 5.31
C VAL A 18 -2.65 -2.96 4.50
N TRP A 19 -3.71 -2.22 4.22
CA TRP A 19 -4.79 -2.70 3.38
C TRP A 19 -4.30 -3.04 1.98
N ALA A 20 -3.47 -2.19 1.39
CA ALA A 20 -2.89 -2.46 0.07
C ALA A 20 -2.03 -3.73 0.08
N ILE A 21 -1.21 -3.90 1.11
CA ILE A 21 -0.36 -5.09 1.25
C ILE A 21 -1.21 -6.36 1.34
N ILE A 22 -2.28 -6.32 2.12
CA ILE A 22 -3.20 -7.45 2.23
C ILE A 22 -3.79 -7.78 0.86
N ASN A 23 -4.19 -6.77 0.09
CA ASN A 23 -4.70 -6.98 -1.25
C ASN A 23 -3.65 -7.58 -2.19
N VAL A 24 -2.42 -7.08 -2.11
CA VAL A 24 -1.31 -7.61 -2.92
C VAL A 24 -1.07 -9.08 -2.58
N LEU A 25 -1.03 -9.42 -1.30
CA LEU A 25 -0.80 -10.81 -0.86
C LEU A 25 -1.94 -11.73 -1.29
N GLY A 26 -3.16 -11.23 -1.30
CA GLY A 26 -4.33 -12.01 -1.71
C GLY A 26 -4.58 -12.02 -3.21
N SER A 27 -3.76 -11.32 -3.99
CA SER A 27 -3.93 -11.25 -5.44
C SER A 27 -3.43 -12.51 -6.13
N ALA A 28 -3.76 -12.64 -7.41
CA ALA A 28 -3.26 -13.74 -8.24
C ALA A 28 -1.87 -13.45 -8.83
N ALA A 29 -1.25 -12.35 -8.45
CA ALA A 29 0.07 -11.98 -8.96
C ALA A 29 1.14 -12.99 -8.52
N SER A 30 2.22 -13.06 -9.29
CA SER A 30 3.35 -13.92 -8.94
C SER A 30 4.02 -13.43 -7.66
N THR A 31 4.75 -14.32 -7.00
CA THR A 31 5.47 -13.99 -5.77
C THR A 31 6.43 -12.82 -6.00
N GLY A 32 7.15 -12.81 -7.12
CA GLY A 32 8.06 -11.71 -7.44
C GLY A 32 7.33 -10.37 -7.55
N SER A 33 6.20 -10.35 -8.23
CA SER A 33 5.39 -9.15 -8.36
C SER A 33 4.88 -8.67 -7.01
N LYS A 34 4.44 -9.60 -6.15
CA LYS A 34 3.99 -9.25 -4.80
C LYS A 34 5.10 -8.60 -4.00
N VAL A 35 6.31 -9.17 -4.06
CA VAL A 35 7.45 -8.62 -3.34
C VAL A 35 7.77 -7.22 -3.83
N VAL A 36 7.81 -7.02 -5.15
CA VAL A 36 8.08 -5.71 -5.73
C VAL A 36 7.06 -4.67 -5.27
N TRP A 37 5.78 -5.00 -5.32
CA TRP A 37 4.73 -4.06 -4.91
C TRP A 37 4.77 -3.74 -3.43
N ILE A 38 5.04 -4.74 -2.58
CA ILE A 38 5.17 -4.51 -1.15
C ILE A 38 6.33 -3.58 -0.87
N VAL A 39 7.48 -3.80 -1.53
CA VAL A 39 8.65 -2.94 -1.36
C VAL A 39 8.33 -1.51 -1.82
N VAL A 40 7.67 -1.36 -2.96
CA VAL A 40 7.30 -0.04 -3.47
C VAL A 40 6.36 0.67 -2.49
N ILE A 41 5.37 -0.03 -1.97
CA ILE A 41 4.42 0.55 -1.01
C ILE A 41 5.13 0.97 0.28
N LEU A 42 6.06 0.15 0.77
CA LEU A 42 6.77 0.45 2.01
C LEU A 42 7.79 1.57 1.87
N LEU A 43 8.51 1.61 0.74
CA LEU A 43 9.53 2.64 0.51
C LEU A 43 8.92 3.96 0.11
N LEU A 44 7.81 3.93 -0.63
CA LEU A 44 7.10 5.11 -1.11
C LEU A 44 5.66 5.02 -0.66
N PRO A 45 5.38 5.24 0.64
CA PRO A 45 4.06 4.95 1.18
C PRO A 45 2.93 5.69 0.46
N ILE A 46 3.16 6.94 0.07
CA ILE A 46 2.15 7.72 -0.63
C ILE A 46 2.16 7.42 -2.11
N LEU A 47 3.32 7.54 -2.75
CA LEU A 47 3.45 7.28 -4.19
C LEU A 47 3.19 5.83 -4.52
N GLY A 48 3.69 4.92 -3.70
CA GLY A 48 3.47 3.51 -3.90
C GLY A 48 1.99 3.14 -3.82
N LEU A 49 1.28 3.73 -2.86
CA LEU A 49 -0.16 3.51 -2.73
C LEU A 49 -0.91 4.01 -3.96
N ILE A 50 -0.57 5.20 -4.45
CA ILE A 50 -1.20 5.77 -5.64
C ILE A 50 -0.93 4.88 -6.85
N LEU A 51 0.31 4.49 -7.06
CA LEU A 51 0.67 3.61 -8.16
C LEU A 51 -0.06 2.27 -8.08
N TRP A 52 -0.15 1.72 -6.87
CA TRP A 52 -0.85 0.47 -6.65
C TRP A 52 -2.35 0.59 -6.98
N LEU A 53 -2.98 1.70 -6.61
CA LEU A 53 -4.40 1.91 -6.89
C LEU A 53 -4.69 1.87 -8.39
N PHE A 54 -3.77 2.37 -9.19
CA PHE A 54 -3.96 2.42 -10.65
C PHE A 54 -3.42 1.19 -11.37
N LEU A 55 -2.31 0.64 -10.92
CA LEU A 55 -1.57 -0.38 -11.66
C LEU A 55 -1.35 -1.67 -10.88
N GLY A 56 -1.50 -1.62 -9.56
CA GLY A 56 -1.09 -2.72 -8.72
C GLY A 56 -2.08 -3.87 -8.68
N PRO A 57 -1.59 -5.07 -8.38
CA PRO A 57 -2.46 -6.23 -8.20
C PRO A 57 -3.26 -6.08 -6.92
N ARG A 58 -4.49 -6.56 -6.93
CA ARG A 58 -5.35 -6.52 -5.77
C ARG A 58 -6.17 -7.79 -5.68
N LYS A 59 -6.71 -8.02 -4.50
CA LYS A 59 -7.56 -9.18 -4.28
C LYS A 59 -8.78 -9.08 -5.19
N VAL A 60 -9.01 -10.14 -5.94
CA VAL A 60 -10.18 -10.22 -6.80
C VAL A 60 -11.40 -10.54 -5.94
N ALA A 61 -12.40 -9.71 -6.07
CA ALA A 61 -13.61 -9.89 -5.28
C ALA A 61 -14.44 -11.07 -5.78
#